data_ec78318bed7e5cf5ad36032eb820e1ec
#
_entry.id   ec78318bed7e5cf5ad36032eb820e1ec
#
_cell.length_a   1.000
_cell.length_b   1.000
_cell.length_c   1.000
_cell.angle_alpha   90.00
_cell.angle_beta   90.00
_cell.angle_gamma   90.00
#
_symmetry.space_group_name_H-M   'P 1'
#
loop_
_entity.id
_entity.type
_entity.pdbx_description
1 polymer ?
#
loop_
_entity_poly.entity_id
_entity_poly.type
_entity_poly.pdbx_seq_one_letter_code
_entity_poly.pdbx_strand_id
1 'polypeptide(L)'
;MPASMETTVTQQLQFSPWIHSKSIAAKPKGSLHFSRRLGEQHILQVPFSFDLRVSRHSSRRRTVALKISCSYKNSSVLESGNQCASVDESLAIQRKSREIESYLNGRCIYLVGMMGSGKTTVGKVLSNALGYSFSDSDSLVEQDIGISVAEIFKVYGEDFFRERETEALRKLSLMRQFVISTGGGAVTRTINWKYMHKGISVWLDVPLEALVKRISAVGTNSRPLLHHDSTDAYSKTLVRLSTLLEERGEAYANAEVKVSCEKIAAKLGTKDVSNVTPMAIAIEALEQIEIFLKREDGYCSF
;
A
#
# COMPACT_ATOMS: atom_id res chain seq x y z
N MET A 1 48.20 32.08 -47.49
CA MET A 1 47.06 32.80 -48.05
C MET A 1 46.44 31.94 -49.15
N PRO A 2 45.15 31.60 -49.21
CA PRO A 2 43.94 32.33 -48.78
C PRO A 2 43.06 31.53 -47.83
N ALA A 3 42.42 32.17 -46.99
CA ALA A 3 41.05 32.66 -46.86
C ALA A 3 39.99 31.60 -46.56
N SER A 4 39.57 31.63 -45.32
CA SER A 4 38.43 31.00 -44.65
C SER A 4 37.09 31.45 -45.25
N MET A 5 36.15 30.53 -45.37
CA MET A 5 34.70 30.82 -45.47
C MET A 5 33.95 30.11 -44.38
N GLU A 6 33.46 30.86 -43.43
CA GLU A 6 32.44 30.47 -42.47
C GLU A 6 31.07 30.43 -43.16
N THR A 7 30.35 29.32 -43.00
CA THR A 7 28.95 29.23 -43.43
C THR A 7 28.07 29.03 -42.21
N THR A 8 27.48 30.11 -41.76
CA THR A 8 26.46 30.16 -40.69
C THR A 8 25.13 29.71 -41.30
N VAL A 9 24.60 28.61 -40.84
CA VAL A 9 23.23 28.16 -41.19
C VAL A 9 22.31 28.51 -40.04
N THR A 10 21.53 29.58 -40.25
CA THR A 10 20.42 29.99 -39.37
C THR A 10 19.16 29.21 -39.77
N GLN A 11 18.68 28.32 -38.93
CA GLN A 11 17.36 27.72 -39.11
C GLN A 11 16.30 28.54 -38.33
N GLN A 12 15.45 29.18 -39.12
CA GLN A 12 14.25 29.86 -38.65
C GLN A 12 13.17 28.83 -38.29
N LEU A 13 12.67 28.93 -37.06
CA LEU A 13 11.45 28.25 -36.60
C LEU A 13 10.24 29.06 -37.10
N GLN A 14 9.45 28.48 -37.99
CA GLN A 14 8.15 29.03 -38.40
C GLN A 14 7.07 28.59 -37.43
N PHE A 15 6.48 29.58 -36.74
CA PHE A 15 5.21 29.44 -36.00
C PHE A 15 4.05 29.62 -36.99
N SER A 16 3.12 28.70 -37.02
CA SER A 16 1.83 28.88 -37.69
C SER A 16 0.70 28.91 -36.66
N PRO A 17 -0.12 29.95 -36.64
CA PRO A 17 -1.30 29.99 -35.78
C PRO A 17 -2.55 29.52 -36.53
N TRP A 18 -3.31 28.61 -35.96
CA TRP A 18 -4.67 28.31 -36.41
C TRP A 18 -5.68 28.67 -35.33
N ILE A 19 -6.22 29.87 -35.45
CA ILE A 19 -7.50 30.27 -34.89
C ILE A 19 -8.51 30.28 -36.03
N HIS A 20 -9.56 29.51 -35.96
CA HIS A 20 -10.87 29.90 -36.52
C HIS A 20 -12.04 29.22 -35.80
N SER A 21 -12.75 30.02 -35.08
CA SER A 21 -14.10 29.85 -34.62
C SER A 21 -15.09 29.77 -35.81
N LYS A 22 -16.06 28.84 -35.74
CA LYS A 22 -17.40 29.03 -36.30
C LYS A 22 -18.43 28.23 -35.52
N SER A 23 -19.29 28.97 -34.86
CA SER A 23 -20.60 28.57 -34.36
C SER A 23 -21.56 28.27 -35.53
N ILE A 24 -22.31 27.16 -35.45
CA ILE A 24 -23.62 27.06 -36.12
C ILE A 24 -24.54 26.24 -35.20
N ALA A 25 -25.63 26.89 -34.80
CA ALA A 25 -26.76 26.30 -34.13
C ALA A 25 -27.65 25.55 -35.11
N ALA A 26 -28.16 24.38 -34.73
CA ALA A 26 -29.42 23.84 -35.20
C ALA A 26 -29.95 22.75 -34.26
N LYS A 27 -31.10 22.98 -33.67
CA LYS A 27 -31.96 21.95 -33.05
C LYS A 27 -32.70 21.18 -34.16
N PRO A 28 -33.02 19.91 -33.93
CA PRO A 28 -34.36 19.46 -34.24
C PRO A 28 -35.09 18.87 -33.03
N LYS A 29 -36.37 19.21 -32.96
CA LYS A 29 -37.42 18.61 -32.15
C LYS A 29 -37.67 17.19 -32.65
N GLY A 30 -37.78 16.24 -31.75
CA GLY A 30 -38.26 14.90 -31.99
C GLY A 30 -38.76 14.29 -30.70
N SER A 31 -40.07 14.36 -30.49
CA SER A 31 -40.81 13.70 -29.43
C SER A 31 -40.91 12.20 -29.77
N LEU A 32 -40.42 11.33 -28.88
CA LEU A 32 -40.79 9.93 -28.87
C LEU A 32 -41.25 9.54 -27.47
N HIS A 33 -42.55 9.30 -27.38
CA HIS A 33 -43.23 8.62 -26.29
C HIS A 33 -42.68 7.18 -26.16
N PHE A 34 -42.20 6.82 -24.98
CA PHE A 34 -42.11 5.42 -24.59
C PHE A 34 -42.76 5.20 -23.23
N SER A 35 -43.64 4.22 -23.28
CA SER A 35 -44.56 3.76 -22.25
C SER A 35 -43.89 3.30 -20.98
N ARG A 36 -44.44 3.70 -19.85
CA ARG A 36 -44.16 3.18 -18.50
C ARG A 36 -44.46 1.68 -18.44
N ARG A 37 -43.49 0.89 -17.91
CA ARG A 37 -43.80 -0.28 -17.11
C ARG A 37 -43.04 -0.18 -15.77
N LEU A 38 -43.84 -0.14 -14.73
CA LEU A 38 -43.45 -0.21 -13.32
C LEU A 38 -42.80 -1.55 -13.04
N GLY A 39 -41.63 -1.51 -12.40
CA GLY A 39 -41.03 -2.58 -11.65
C GLY A 39 -40.46 -1.98 -10.37
N GLU A 40 -41.20 -2.14 -9.28
CA GLU A 40 -40.79 -1.73 -7.94
C GLU A 40 -39.56 -2.53 -7.53
N GLN A 41 -38.45 -1.87 -7.23
CA GLN A 41 -37.40 -2.43 -6.40
C GLN A 41 -37.23 -1.54 -5.17
N HIS A 42 -37.56 -2.12 -4.02
CA HIS A 42 -37.40 -1.54 -2.70
C HIS A 42 -35.95 -1.20 -2.43
N ILE A 43 -35.64 0.09 -2.39
CA ILE A 43 -34.40 0.61 -1.81
C ILE A 43 -34.69 0.79 -0.31
N LEU A 44 -34.13 -0.09 0.51
CA LEU A 44 -34.06 0.12 1.95
C LEU A 44 -33.05 1.22 2.26
N GLN A 45 -33.54 2.43 2.44
CA GLN A 45 -32.80 3.51 3.07
C GLN A 45 -32.77 3.26 4.57
N VAL A 46 -31.58 3.00 5.12
CA VAL A 46 -31.36 2.97 6.57
C VAL A 46 -30.93 4.38 6.99
N PRO A 47 -31.69 5.10 7.80
CA PRO A 47 -31.27 6.39 8.32
C PRO A 47 -30.29 6.20 9.46
N PHE A 48 -29.05 6.64 9.30
CA PHE A 48 -28.10 6.81 10.37
C PHE A 48 -28.43 8.12 11.12
N SER A 49 -29.11 7.98 12.26
CA SER A 49 -29.27 9.08 13.21
C SER A 49 -28.17 9.01 14.24
N PHE A 50 -27.28 9.98 14.28
CA PHE A 50 -26.35 10.20 15.37
C PHE A 50 -27.03 11.05 16.44
N ASP A 51 -27.45 10.42 17.55
CA ASP A 51 -27.87 11.13 18.76
C ASP A 51 -26.67 11.31 19.69
N LEU A 52 -26.13 12.51 19.71
CA LEU A 52 -25.15 12.95 20.72
C LEU A 52 -25.88 13.33 22.01
N ARG A 53 -26.08 12.38 22.93
CA ARG A 53 -26.40 12.68 24.31
C ARG A 53 -25.12 12.71 25.15
N VAL A 54 -24.66 13.93 25.42
CA VAL A 54 -23.69 14.21 26.49
C VAL A 54 -24.38 14.01 27.83
N SER A 55 -24.05 12.94 28.54
CA SER A 55 -24.39 12.77 29.95
C SER A 55 -23.09 12.81 30.77
N ARG A 56 -22.93 13.91 31.52
CA ARG A 56 -21.94 14.02 32.60
C ARG A 56 -22.44 13.24 33.80
N HIS A 57 -21.77 12.16 34.17
CA HIS A 57 -21.78 11.71 35.59
C HIS A 57 -20.46 11.04 35.96
N SER A 58 -19.97 11.53 37.05
CA SER A 58 -18.89 11.20 37.98
C SER A 58 -18.63 9.70 38.24
N SER A 59 -17.31 9.37 38.19
CA SER A 59 -16.59 8.51 39.15
C SER A 59 -17.14 7.11 39.48
N ARG A 60 -16.41 6.08 38.97
CA ARG A 60 -15.82 4.98 39.77
C ARG A 60 -15.14 3.96 38.89
N ARG A 61 -13.84 3.82 39.08
CA ARG A 61 -13.04 2.74 38.48
C ARG A 61 -13.59 1.39 38.93
N ARG A 62 -14.10 0.60 37.96
CA ARG A 62 -14.25 -0.86 38.09
C ARG A 62 -13.48 -1.50 36.94
N THR A 63 -12.35 -2.11 37.27
CA THR A 63 -11.65 -3.04 36.43
C THR A 63 -12.55 -4.24 36.13
N VAL A 64 -13.11 -4.30 34.93
CA VAL A 64 -13.83 -5.48 34.43
C VAL A 64 -12.81 -6.30 33.66
N ALA A 65 -12.37 -7.40 34.26
CA ALA A 65 -11.60 -8.42 33.58
C ALA A 65 -12.52 -9.14 32.59
N LEU A 66 -12.37 -8.83 31.30
CA LEU A 66 -13.01 -9.59 30.22
C LEU A 66 -12.30 -10.94 30.08
N LYS A 67 -12.91 -12.01 30.62
CA LYS A 67 -12.55 -13.37 30.28
C LYS A 67 -13.02 -13.64 28.84
N ILE A 68 -12.07 -13.59 27.89
CA ILE A 68 -12.31 -14.09 26.53
C ILE A 68 -12.14 -15.61 26.59
N SER A 69 -13.26 -16.33 26.57
CA SER A 69 -13.29 -17.77 26.42
C SER A 69 -13.20 -18.11 24.94
N CYS A 70 -12.00 -18.42 24.46
CA CYS A 70 -11.81 -19.03 23.15
C CYS A 70 -12.01 -20.55 23.29
N SER A 71 -13.13 -21.05 22.80
CA SER A 71 -13.40 -22.48 22.67
C SER A 71 -12.60 -23.02 21.46
N TYR A 72 -11.42 -23.55 21.70
CA TYR A 72 -10.67 -24.32 20.71
C TYR A 72 -11.03 -25.79 20.84
N LYS A 73 -11.56 -26.37 19.77
CA LYS A 73 -11.66 -27.84 19.64
C LYS A 73 -10.26 -28.41 19.47
N ASN A 74 -9.86 -29.25 20.42
CA ASN A 74 -8.62 -30.03 20.39
C ASN A 74 -8.56 -30.92 19.15
N SER A 75 -7.50 -30.80 18.35
CA SER A 75 -6.85 -31.93 17.71
C SER A 75 -5.38 -31.91 18.11
N SER A 76 -5.03 -32.94 18.84
CA SER A 76 -3.70 -33.21 19.40
C SER A 76 -2.72 -33.57 18.31
N VAL A 77 -1.71 -32.73 18.09
CA VAL A 77 -0.37 -33.15 17.64
C VAL A 77 0.65 -32.30 18.35
N LEU A 78 1.58 -32.94 19.03
CA LEU A 78 2.70 -32.38 19.77
C LEU A 78 3.64 -31.60 18.83
N GLU A 79 3.70 -30.28 18.98
CA GLU A 79 4.85 -29.48 18.56
C GLU A 79 5.18 -28.45 19.64
N SER A 80 6.05 -28.86 20.55
CA SER A 80 6.42 -28.13 21.76
C SER A 80 7.42 -26.97 21.52
N GLY A 81 7.87 -26.73 20.28
CA GLY A 81 8.90 -25.74 19.97
C GLY A 81 8.39 -24.37 19.45
N ASN A 82 7.27 -24.36 18.73
CA ASN A 82 6.80 -23.16 18.02
C ASN A 82 5.85 -22.26 18.83
N GLN A 83 5.25 -22.74 19.91
CA GLN A 83 4.29 -21.94 20.68
C GLN A 83 4.95 -20.89 21.57
N CYS A 84 6.16 -21.14 22.05
CA CYS A 84 6.88 -20.20 22.93
C CYS A 84 7.35 -18.96 22.14
N ALA A 85 7.90 -19.14 20.95
CA ALA A 85 8.37 -18.05 20.09
C ALA A 85 7.19 -17.13 19.65
N SER A 86 6.01 -17.68 19.35
CA SER A 86 4.85 -16.88 18.92
C SER A 86 4.24 -16.03 20.05
N VAL A 87 4.33 -16.50 21.31
CA VAL A 87 3.86 -15.74 22.48
C VAL A 87 4.79 -14.57 22.77
N ASP A 88 6.12 -14.80 22.69
CA ASP A 88 7.12 -13.75 22.90
C ASP A 88 7.04 -12.66 21.82
N GLU A 89 6.84 -13.00 20.55
CA GLU A 89 6.63 -12.04 19.47
C GLU A 89 5.34 -11.21 19.70
N SER A 90 4.27 -11.84 20.15
CA SER A 90 2.99 -11.16 20.45
C SER A 90 3.11 -10.16 21.60
N LEU A 91 3.86 -10.49 22.63
CA LEU A 91 4.15 -9.58 23.73
C LEU A 91 5.09 -8.45 23.33
N ALA A 92 6.09 -8.76 22.52
CA ALA A 92 7.05 -7.78 22.01
C ALA A 92 6.38 -6.72 21.14
N ILE A 93 5.51 -7.11 20.20
CA ILE A 93 4.80 -6.15 19.35
C ILE A 93 3.82 -5.28 20.15
N GLN A 94 3.11 -5.84 21.13
CA GLN A 94 2.21 -5.08 21.99
C GLN A 94 2.94 -4.06 22.85
N ARG A 95 4.11 -4.41 23.40
CA ARG A 95 4.95 -3.48 24.14
C ARG A 95 5.43 -2.36 23.23
N LYS A 96 5.98 -2.72 22.06
CA LYS A 96 6.51 -1.75 21.12
C LYS A 96 5.44 -0.80 20.58
N SER A 97 4.23 -1.30 20.31
CA SER A 97 3.13 -0.46 19.85
C SER A 97 2.71 0.60 20.88
N ARG A 98 2.72 0.27 22.17
CA ARG A 98 2.43 1.23 23.26
C ARG A 98 3.54 2.28 23.38
N GLU A 99 4.80 1.87 23.27
CA GLU A 99 5.95 2.77 23.35
C GLU A 99 5.92 3.84 22.25
N ILE A 100 5.52 3.46 21.03
CA ILE A 100 5.53 4.35 19.87
C ILE A 100 4.26 5.21 19.72
N GLU A 101 3.16 4.86 20.39
CA GLU A 101 1.85 5.49 20.20
C GLU A 101 1.89 7.02 20.37
N SER A 102 2.58 7.51 21.40
CA SER A 102 2.71 8.94 21.66
C SER A 102 3.48 9.68 20.56
N TYR A 103 4.49 9.06 19.99
CA TYR A 103 5.30 9.64 18.90
C TYR A 103 4.58 9.62 17.55
N LEU A 104 3.79 8.57 17.28
CA LEU A 104 3.00 8.46 16.05
C LEU A 104 1.98 9.59 15.90
N ASN A 105 1.41 10.07 17.01
CA ASN A 105 0.40 11.12 17.03
C ASN A 105 -0.72 10.92 15.98
N GLY A 106 -1.10 9.68 15.73
CA GLY A 106 -2.14 9.31 14.76
C GLY A 106 -1.73 9.47 13.30
N ARG A 107 -0.44 9.63 12.98
CA ARG A 107 0.06 9.62 11.59
C ARG A 107 -0.19 8.27 10.94
N CYS A 108 -0.53 8.27 9.65
CA CYS A 108 -0.68 7.05 8.86
C CYS A 108 0.70 6.43 8.58
N ILE A 109 0.72 5.09 8.39
CA ILE A 109 1.91 4.34 7.99
C ILE A 109 1.66 3.81 6.58
N TYR A 110 2.54 4.14 5.63
CA TYR A 110 2.48 3.68 4.24
C TYR A 110 3.54 2.61 4.00
N LEU A 111 3.11 1.39 3.73
CA LEU A 111 4.01 0.29 3.40
C LEU A 111 4.29 0.28 1.90
N VAL A 112 5.53 0.49 1.52
CA VAL A 112 6.02 0.42 0.13
C VAL A 112 6.97 -0.76 -0.03
N GLY A 113 7.17 -1.23 -1.26
CA GLY A 113 8.06 -2.33 -1.58
C GLY A 113 7.53 -3.18 -2.74
N MET A 114 8.37 -4.08 -3.21
CA MET A 114 8.07 -4.95 -4.34
C MET A 114 6.84 -5.85 -4.08
N MET A 115 6.21 -6.31 -5.16
CA MET A 115 5.18 -7.36 -5.04
C MET A 115 5.77 -8.60 -4.37
N GLY A 116 4.99 -9.23 -3.49
CA GLY A 116 5.48 -10.37 -2.69
C GLY A 116 6.30 -9.98 -1.45
N SER A 117 6.57 -8.69 -1.19
CA SER A 117 7.29 -8.27 0.02
C SER A 117 6.49 -8.43 1.33
N GLY A 118 5.18 -8.70 1.25
CA GLY A 118 4.35 -8.96 2.42
C GLY A 118 3.62 -7.74 2.98
N LYS A 119 3.57 -6.62 2.26
CA LYS A 119 2.94 -5.36 2.70
C LYS A 119 1.54 -5.56 3.30
N THR A 120 0.67 -6.26 2.61
CA THR A 120 -0.71 -6.51 3.09
C THR A 120 -0.73 -7.32 4.39
N THR A 121 0.11 -8.36 4.51
CA THR A 121 0.17 -9.21 5.72
C THR A 121 0.78 -8.46 6.89
N VAL A 122 1.93 -7.82 6.69
CA VAL A 122 2.61 -6.99 7.70
C VAL A 122 1.73 -5.81 8.10
N GLY A 123 1.05 -5.19 7.14
CA GLY A 123 0.14 -4.07 7.38
C GLY A 123 -1.03 -4.45 8.29
N LYS A 124 -1.62 -5.63 8.11
CA LYS A 124 -2.66 -6.15 9.00
C LYS A 124 -2.14 -6.43 10.42
N VAL A 125 -0.91 -6.93 10.55
CA VAL A 125 -0.26 -7.13 11.86
C VAL A 125 -0.04 -5.80 12.56
N LEU A 126 0.52 -4.81 11.86
CA LEU A 126 0.77 -3.47 12.39
C LEU A 126 -0.54 -2.76 12.79
N SER A 127 -1.56 -2.81 11.93
CA SER A 127 -2.85 -2.17 12.22
C SER A 127 -3.50 -2.76 13.46
N ASN A 128 -3.48 -4.07 13.62
CA ASN A 128 -4.00 -4.74 14.82
C ASN A 128 -3.21 -4.37 16.08
N ALA A 129 -1.88 -4.30 16.00
CA ALA A 129 -1.03 -3.96 17.14
C ALA A 129 -1.19 -2.50 17.60
N LEU A 130 -1.39 -1.57 16.65
CA LEU A 130 -1.55 -0.15 16.91
C LEU A 130 -3.00 0.28 17.17
N GLY A 131 -3.98 -0.60 16.96
CA GLY A 131 -5.40 -0.23 16.97
C GLY A 131 -5.79 0.70 15.81
N TYR A 132 -5.03 0.66 14.70
CA TYR A 132 -5.26 1.44 13.49
C TYR A 132 -6.16 0.69 12.51
N SER A 133 -6.81 1.41 11.61
CA SER A 133 -7.49 0.82 10.47
C SER A 133 -6.48 0.36 9.42
N PHE A 134 -6.81 -0.72 8.71
CA PHE A 134 -6.02 -1.19 7.56
C PHE A 134 -6.69 -0.82 6.24
N SER A 135 -5.91 -0.41 5.25
CA SER A 135 -6.36 -0.20 3.88
C SER A 135 -5.31 -0.69 2.87
N ASP A 136 -5.78 -1.20 1.73
CA ASP A 136 -4.93 -1.56 0.60
C ASP A 136 -5.32 -0.66 -0.59
N SER A 137 -4.34 0.05 -1.19
CA SER A 137 -4.62 1.01 -2.25
C SER A 137 -5.17 0.35 -3.51
N ASP A 138 -4.68 -0.85 -3.84
CA ASP A 138 -5.13 -1.59 -5.02
C ASP A 138 -6.58 -2.04 -4.83
N SER A 139 -6.93 -2.53 -3.64
CA SER A 139 -8.32 -2.90 -3.30
C SER A 139 -9.29 -1.72 -3.33
N LEU A 140 -8.85 -0.52 -2.98
CA LEU A 140 -9.68 0.68 -3.11
C LEU A 140 -9.96 1.02 -4.58
N VAL A 141 -8.96 0.87 -5.46
CA VAL A 141 -9.15 1.07 -6.90
C VAL A 141 -10.11 0.04 -7.46
N GLU A 142 -9.98 -1.25 -7.05
CA GLU A 142 -10.92 -2.31 -7.45
C GLU A 142 -12.35 -2.01 -7.02
N GLN A 143 -12.54 -1.54 -5.79
CA GLN A 143 -13.86 -1.14 -5.27
C GLN A 143 -14.46 0.06 -6.00
N ASP A 144 -13.64 1.07 -6.32
CA ASP A 144 -14.09 2.26 -7.04
C ASP A 144 -14.48 1.95 -8.49
N ILE A 145 -13.80 1.01 -9.17
CA ILE A 145 -14.01 0.66 -10.58
C ILE A 145 -14.98 -0.53 -10.74
N GLY A 146 -15.04 -1.44 -9.75
CA GLY A 146 -15.90 -2.63 -9.76
C GLY A 146 -15.31 -3.85 -10.47
N ILE A 147 -14.04 -3.81 -10.90
CA ILE A 147 -13.33 -4.93 -11.53
C ILE A 147 -11.91 -5.06 -10.94
N SER A 148 -11.29 -6.23 -11.15
CA SER A 148 -9.97 -6.53 -10.62
C SER A 148 -8.86 -5.66 -11.27
N VAL A 149 -7.74 -5.47 -10.54
CA VAL A 149 -6.56 -4.77 -11.08
C VAL A 149 -6.10 -5.38 -12.40
N ALA A 150 -6.11 -6.72 -12.51
CA ALA A 150 -5.72 -7.41 -13.74
C ALA A 150 -6.63 -7.05 -14.93
N GLU A 151 -7.94 -6.95 -14.70
CA GLU A 151 -8.91 -6.52 -15.71
C GLU A 151 -8.77 -5.03 -16.04
N ILE A 152 -8.49 -4.17 -15.05
CA ILE A 152 -8.23 -2.75 -15.28
C ILE A 152 -7.03 -2.57 -16.22
N PHE A 153 -5.92 -3.28 -15.97
CA PHE A 153 -4.74 -3.23 -16.83
C PHE A 153 -5.05 -3.71 -18.26
N LYS A 154 -5.86 -4.77 -18.39
CA LYS A 154 -6.24 -5.33 -19.69
C LYS A 154 -7.15 -4.41 -20.50
N VAL A 155 -8.11 -3.77 -19.85
CA VAL A 155 -9.17 -2.98 -20.52
C VAL A 155 -8.77 -1.51 -20.68
N TYR A 156 -8.15 -0.91 -19.67
CA TYR A 156 -7.87 0.52 -19.62
C TYR A 156 -6.37 0.86 -19.66
N GLY A 157 -5.50 -0.14 -19.47
CA GLY A 157 -4.04 0.05 -19.45
C GLY A 157 -3.49 0.50 -18.09
N GLU A 158 -2.15 0.52 -18.00
CA GLU A 158 -1.43 0.85 -16.78
C GLU A 158 -1.62 2.32 -16.38
N ASP A 159 -1.58 3.26 -17.32
CA ASP A 159 -1.68 4.69 -17.02
C ASP A 159 -2.99 5.05 -16.33
N PHE A 160 -4.10 4.48 -16.78
CA PHE A 160 -5.40 4.65 -16.14
C PHE A 160 -5.40 4.14 -14.71
N PHE A 161 -4.83 2.93 -14.48
CA PHE A 161 -4.70 2.40 -13.12
C PHE A 161 -3.88 3.33 -12.23
N ARG A 162 -2.73 3.84 -12.72
CA ARG A 162 -1.86 4.75 -11.98
C ARG A 162 -2.55 6.07 -11.61
N GLU A 163 -3.44 6.58 -12.44
CA GLU A 163 -4.25 7.74 -12.09
C GLU A 163 -5.21 7.44 -10.93
N ARG A 164 -5.88 6.27 -10.96
CA ARG A 164 -6.78 5.84 -9.89
C ARG A 164 -6.04 5.54 -8.60
N GLU A 165 -4.87 4.89 -8.68
CA GLU A 165 -3.98 4.66 -7.54
C GLU A 165 -3.55 5.99 -6.88
N THR A 166 -3.18 6.98 -7.68
CA THR A 166 -2.85 8.33 -7.20
C THR A 166 -4.03 8.98 -6.46
N GLU A 167 -5.24 8.88 -7.01
CA GLU A 167 -6.44 9.43 -6.37
C GLU A 167 -6.79 8.69 -5.07
N ALA A 168 -6.63 7.37 -5.02
CA ALA A 168 -6.79 6.57 -3.80
C ALA A 168 -5.80 7.03 -2.71
N LEU A 169 -4.52 7.19 -3.05
CA LEU A 169 -3.50 7.70 -2.12
C LEU A 169 -3.79 9.13 -1.67
N ARG A 170 -4.30 9.99 -2.55
CA ARG A 170 -4.75 11.34 -2.19
C ARG A 170 -5.86 11.31 -1.13
N LYS A 171 -6.87 10.46 -1.31
CA LYS A 171 -7.96 10.27 -0.34
C LYS A 171 -7.42 9.75 1.00
N LEU A 172 -6.56 8.72 0.96
CA LEU A 172 -5.93 8.12 2.16
C LEU A 172 -5.04 9.12 2.90
N SER A 173 -4.41 10.07 2.21
CA SER A 173 -3.55 11.08 2.83
C SER A 173 -4.29 12.10 3.69
N LEU A 174 -5.61 12.11 3.66
CA LEU A 174 -6.47 12.94 4.51
C LEU A 174 -6.95 12.20 5.77
N MET A 175 -6.68 10.90 5.84
CA MET A 175 -7.06 10.04 6.96
C MET A 175 -6.01 10.10 8.08
N ARG A 176 -6.38 9.56 9.23
CA ARG A 176 -5.50 9.38 10.39
C ARG A 176 -5.68 7.98 10.95
N GLN A 177 -4.64 7.46 11.61
CA GLN A 177 -4.65 6.14 12.25
C GLN A 177 -4.94 5.01 11.25
N PHE A 178 -4.27 5.08 10.09
CA PHE A 178 -4.32 4.02 9.08
C PHE A 178 -2.94 3.42 8.85
N VAL A 179 -2.91 2.10 8.64
CA VAL A 179 -1.81 1.39 7.99
C VAL A 179 -2.24 1.09 6.57
N ILE A 180 -1.48 1.60 5.61
CA ILE A 180 -1.82 1.55 4.19
C ILE A 180 -0.80 0.67 3.46
N SER A 181 -1.25 -0.42 2.85
CA SER A 181 -0.49 -1.21 1.89
C SER A 181 -0.62 -0.56 0.51
N THR A 182 0.49 -0.17 -0.12
CA THR A 182 0.46 0.43 -1.45
C THR A 182 0.73 -0.59 -2.55
N GLY A 183 0.27 -0.30 -3.77
CA GLY A 183 0.69 -1.03 -4.95
C GLY A 183 2.21 -0.99 -5.14
N GLY A 184 2.81 -2.08 -5.69
CA GLY A 184 4.26 -2.13 -5.88
C GLY A 184 4.82 -1.07 -6.85
N GLY A 185 3.99 -0.47 -7.68
CA GLY A 185 4.35 0.60 -8.60
C GLY A 185 3.94 2.00 -8.13
N ALA A 186 3.32 2.14 -6.98
CA ALA A 186 2.89 3.44 -6.45
C ALA A 186 4.05 4.44 -6.31
N VAL A 187 5.26 3.93 -6.04
CA VAL A 187 6.49 4.70 -5.84
C VAL A 187 7.02 5.38 -7.10
N THR A 188 6.59 4.95 -8.31
CA THR A 188 7.10 5.48 -9.58
C THR A 188 6.60 6.90 -9.89
N ARG A 189 5.49 7.32 -9.33
CA ARG A 189 4.95 8.67 -9.50
C ARG A 189 5.38 9.58 -8.37
N THR A 190 6.10 10.65 -8.67
CA THR A 190 6.56 11.64 -7.69
C THR A 190 5.42 12.27 -6.88
N ILE A 191 4.23 12.43 -7.48
CA ILE A 191 3.07 12.99 -6.79
C ILE A 191 2.59 12.10 -5.64
N ASN A 192 2.74 10.77 -5.74
CA ASN A 192 2.34 9.83 -4.69
C ASN A 192 3.18 10.01 -3.43
N TRP A 193 4.46 10.34 -3.57
CA TRP A 193 5.34 10.65 -2.44
C TRP A 193 4.87 11.84 -1.64
N LYS A 194 4.32 12.90 -2.29
CA LYS A 194 3.72 14.04 -1.60
C LYS A 194 2.53 13.65 -0.71
N TYR A 195 1.83 12.58 -1.06
CA TYR A 195 0.73 12.04 -0.25
C TYR A 195 1.24 11.12 0.86
N MET A 196 2.19 10.24 0.55
CA MET A 196 2.74 9.28 1.51
C MET A 196 3.56 9.97 2.61
N HIS A 197 4.31 11.02 2.29
CA HIS A 197 5.08 11.83 3.27
C HIS A 197 4.22 12.69 4.22
N LYS A 198 2.89 12.67 4.10
CA LYS A 198 2.01 13.19 5.15
C LYS A 198 1.87 12.24 6.35
N GLY A 199 2.25 10.99 6.17
CA GLY A 199 2.38 9.97 7.20
C GLY A 199 3.83 9.58 7.40
N ILE A 200 4.08 8.28 7.49
CA ILE A 200 5.41 7.67 7.59
C ILE A 200 5.48 6.58 6.53
N SER A 201 6.39 6.70 5.58
CA SER A 201 6.60 5.68 4.55
C SER A 201 7.65 4.68 5.00
N VAL A 202 7.32 3.39 4.88
CA VAL A 202 8.14 2.26 5.32
C VAL A 202 8.39 1.32 4.16
N TRP A 203 9.63 1.20 3.74
CA TRP A 203 10.05 0.28 2.70
C TRP A 203 10.34 -1.10 3.28
N LEU A 204 9.56 -2.10 2.87
CA LEU A 204 9.84 -3.51 3.14
C LEU A 204 10.81 -4.04 2.09
N ASP A 205 12.10 -4.07 2.46
CA ASP A 205 13.20 -4.52 1.61
C ASP A 205 13.40 -6.03 1.78
N VAL A 206 12.99 -6.77 0.75
CA VAL A 206 13.05 -8.24 0.70
C VAL A 206 13.93 -8.65 -0.47
N PRO A 207 14.90 -9.57 -0.27
CA PRO A 207 15.74 -10.08 -1.34
C PRO A 207 14.95 -10.69 -2.49
N LEU A 208 15.47 -10.54 -3.70
CA LEU A 208 14.82 -10.96 -4.93
C LEU A 208 14.44 -12.44 -4.93
N GLU A 209 15.35 -13.30 -4.46
CA GLU A 209 15.16 -14.75 -4.37
C GLU A 209 14.00 -15.12 -3.45
N ALA A 210 13.87 -14.40 -2.33
CA ALA A 210 12.76 -14.62 -1.39
C ALA A 210 11.43 -14.13 -2.00
N LEU A 211 11.42 -13.04 -2.78
CA LEU A 211 10.25 -12.57 -3.52
C LEU A 211 9.79 -13.61 -4.55
N VAL A 212 10.73 -14.14 -5.35
CA VAL A 212 10.42 -15.18 -6.36
C VAL A 212 9.83 -16.42 -5.70
N LYS A 213 10.46 -16.90 -4.61
CA LYS A 213 9.95 -18.04 -3.83
C LYS A 213 8.49 -17.82 -3.36
N ARG A 214 8.22 -16.66 -2.73
CA ARG A 214 6.88 -16.31 -2.23
C ARG A 214 5.84 -16.19 -3.35
N ILE A 215 6.22 -15.62 -4.49
CA ILE A 215 5.33 -15.45 -5.63
C ILE A 215 5.04 -16.79 -6.29
N SER A 216 6.06 -17.64 -6.48
CA SER A 216 5.90 -18.97 -7.07
C SER A 216 5.00 -19.88 -6.22
N ALA A 217 5.05 -19.74 -4.88
CA ALA A 217 4.20 -20.49 -3.97
C ALA A 217 2.70 -20.09 -4.04
N VAL A 218 2.40 -18.82 -4.33
CA VAL A 218 1.01 -18.28 -4.38
C VAL A 218 0.43 -18.27 -5.79
N GLY A 219 1.28 -18.30 -6.83
CA GLY A 219 0.90 -18.18 -8.24
C GLY A 219 0.88 -16.72 -8.74
N THR A 220 0.80 -16.57 -10.07
CA THR A 220 0.93 -15.26 -10.76
C THR A 220 -0.40 -14.71 -11.29
N ASN A 221 -1.51 -15.44 -11.15
CA ASN A 221 -2.80 -15.11 -11.78
C ASN A 221 -3.37 -13.73 -11.39
N SER A 222 -3.13 -13.28 -10.17
CA SER A 222 -3.58 -11.97 -9.67
C SER A 222 -2.58 -10.82 -9.93
N ARG A 223 -1.50 -11.08 -10.70
CA ARG A 223 -0.40 -10.13 -10.90
C ARG A 223 -0.17 -9.87 -12.39
N PRO A 224 -0.83 -8.85 -12.97
CA PRO A 224 -0.83 -8.61 -14.42
C PRO A 224 0.58 -8.44 -15.01
N LEU A 225 1.54 -7.93 -14.26
CA LEU A 225 2.91 -7.73 -14.69
C LEU A 225 3.77 -9.02 -14.72
N LEU A 226 3.24 -10.16 -14.22
CA LEU A 226 3.95 -11.44 -14.08
C LEU A 226 3.28 -12.59 -14.87
N HIS A 227 2.27 -12.31 -15.70
CA HIS A 227 1.61 -13.37 -16.49
C HIS A 227 2.55 -14.00 -17.50
N HIS A 228 2.77 -15.32 -17.36
CA HIS A 228 3.50 -16.14 -18.32
C HIS A 228 2.87 -17.52 -18.44
N ASP A 229 2.50 -17.89 -19.66
CA ASP A 229 1.96 -19.20 -20.04
C ASP A 229 3.10 -20.19 -20.38
N SER A 230 4.01 -20.54 -19.44
CA SER A 230 5.11 -21.43 -19.79
C SER A 230 5.70 -22.22 -18.64
N THR A 231 6.31 -23.36 -18.98
CA THR A 231 6.93 -24.36 -18.09
C THR A 231 8.12 -23.85 -17.25
N ASP A 232 8.68 -22.68 -17.56
CA ASP A 232 9.79 -22.07 -16.79
C ASP A 232 9.33 -20.76 -16.10
N ALA A 233 8.31 -20.89 -15.24
CA ALA A 233 7.73 -19.75 -14.53
C ALA A 233 8.69 -19.09 -13.54
N TYR A 234 9.62 -19.86 -12.94
CA TYR A 234 10.56 -19.34 -11.94
C TYR A 234 11.56 -18.37 -12.57
N SER A 235 12.29 -18.79 -13.63
CA SER A 235 13.31 -17.94 -14.26
C SER A 235 12.72 -16.69 -14.88
N LYS A 236 11.53 -16.79 -15.49
CA LYS A 236 10.84 -15.62 -16.05
C LYS A 236 10.38 -14.65 -14.97
N THR A 237 9.85 -15.16 -13.86
CA THR A 237 9.46 -14.34 -12.70
C THR A 237 10.70 -13.64 -12.13
N LEU A 238 11.83 -14.34 -12.00
CA LEU A 238 13.09 -13.79 -11.52
C LEU A 238 13.55 -12.62 -12.41
N VAL A 239 13.64 -12.84 -13.71
CA VAL A 239 14.07 -11.80 -14.69
C VAL A 239 13.12 -10.58 -14.60
N ARG A 240 11.81 -10.82 -14.60
CA ARG A 240 10.84 -9.71 -14.53
C ARG A 240 10.91 -8.92 -13.23
N LEU A 241 11.07 -9.61 -12.10
CA LEU A 241 11.24 -8.94 -10.80
C LEU A 241 12.58 -8.20 -10.71
N SER A 242 13.66 -8.73 -11.30
CA SER A 242 14.95 -8.04 -11.40
C SER A 242 14.80 -6.73 -12.17
N THR A 243 14.20 -6.76 -13.35
CA THR A 243 13.92 -5.55 -14.14
C THR A 243 13.08 -4.53 -13.37
N LEU A 244 12.00 -4.98 -12.72
CA LEU A 244 11.16 -4.10 -11.93
C LEU A 244 11.89 -3.52 -10.70
N LEU A 245 12.82 -4.27 -10.12
CA LEU A 245 13.63 -3.78 -8.99
C LEU A 245 14.66 -2.75 -9.47
N GLU A 246 15.29 -2.96 -10.60
CA GLU A 246 16.17 -1.99 -11.25
C GLU A 246 15.45 -0.69 -11.58
N GLU A 247 14.25 -0.78 -12.19
CA GLU A 247 13.41 0.38 -12.53
C GLU A 247 12.91 1.18 -11.30
N ARG A 248 12.70 0.53 -10.16
CA ARG A 248 12.01 1.10 -8.99
C ARG A 248 12.87 1.24 -7.75
N GLY A 249 14.06 0.65 -7.74
CA GLY A 249 14.91 0.57 -6.56
C GLY A 249 15.23 1.94 -5.95
N GLU A 250 15.59 2.91 -6.78
CA GLU A 250 15.84 4.28 -6.35
C GLU A 250 14.57 4.96 -5.80
N ALA A 251 13.41 4.66 -6.40
CA ALA A 251 12.16 5.22 -5.93
C ALA A 251 11.79 4.70 -4.52
N TYR A 252 12.05 3.43 -4.21
CA TYR A 252 11.83 2.90 -2.85
C TYR A 252 12.73 3.57 -1.81
N ALA A 253 13.92 4.02 -2.19
CA ALA A 253 14.86 4.70 -1.29
C ALA A 253 14.34 6.06 -0.80
N ASN A 254 13.27 6.62 -1.38
CA ASN A 254 12.61 7.83 -0.89
C ASN A 254 11.77 7.59 0.38
N ALA A 255 11.61 6.34 0.84
CA ALA A 255 10.91 6.04 2.08
C ALA A 255 11.71 6.52 3.30
N GLU A 256 11.02 7.10 4.31
CA GLU A 256 11.64 7.59 5.54
C GLU A 256 12.25 6.45 6.36
N VAL A 257 11.65 5.26 6.27
CA VAL A 257 12.06 4.09 7.05
C VAL A 257 12.32 2.91 6.13
N LYS A 258 13.43 2.21 6.34
CA LYS A 258 13.78 0.98 5.61
C LYS A 258 13.84 -0.21 6.57
N VAL A 259 13.08 -1.25 6.26
CA VAL A 259 13.05 -2.54 6.99
C VAL A 259 13.66 -3.61 6.11
N SER A 260 14.88 -4.05 6.44
CA SER A 260 15.59 -5.09 5.69
C SER A 260 15.31 -6.47 6.25
N CYS A 261 14.68 -7.34 5.46
CA CYS A 261 14.42 -8.71 5.85
C CYS A 261 15.73 -9.54 6.02
N GLU A 262 16.80 -9.18 5.33
CA GLU A 262 18.12 -9.80 5.54
C GLU A 262 18.69 -9.51 6.93
N LYS A 263 18.57 -8.23 7.38
CA LYS A 263 19.02 -7.85 8.71
C LYS A 263 18.21 -8.54 9.80
N ILE A 264 16.89 -8.69 9.60
CA ILE A 264 16.04 -9.42 10.53
C ILE A 264 16.45 -10.90 10.57
N ALA A 265 16.65 -11.53 9.42
CA ALA A 265 17.12 -12.93 9.35
C ALA A 265 18.46 -13.11 10.09
N ALA A 266 19.41 -12.20 9.90
CA ALA A 266 20.69 -12.20 10.60
C ALA A 266 20.52 -12.06 12.13
N LYS A 267 19.64 -11.16 12.61
CA LYS A 267 19.31 -10.99 14.04
C LYS A 267 18.72 -12.29 14.63
N LEU A 268 17.90 -13.00 13.85
CA LEU A 268 17.28 -14.28 14.26
C LEU A 268 18.18 -15.50 14.09
N GLY A 269 19.42 -15.32 13.61
CA GLY A 269 20.38 -16.41 13.38
C GLY A 269 19.99 -17.35 12.24
N THR A 270 19.06 -16.94 11.35
CA THR A 270 18.66 -17.72 10.17
C THR A 270 19.32 -17.19 8.91
N LYS A 271 19.72 -18.09 8.00
CA LYS A 271 20.25 -17.72 6.68
C LYS A 271 19.13 -17.57 5.64
N ASP A 272 17.97 -18.17 5.87
CA ASP A 272 16.85 -18.13 4.92
C ASP A 272 15.85 -17.04 5.32
N VAL A 273 15.81 -15.98 4.52
CA VAL A 273 14.85 -14.87 4.68
C VAL A 273 13.39 -15.33 4.57
N SER A 274 13.14 -16.49 3.95
CA SER A 274 11.79 -17.06 3.85
C SER A 274 11.22 -17.44 5.22
N ASN A 275 12.05 -17.65 6.23
CA ASN A 275 11.65 -17.98 7.60
C ASN A 275 11.33 -16.76 8.46
N VAL A 276 11.54 -15.56 7.95
CA VAL A 276 11.19 -14.32 8.67
C VAL A 276 9.67 -14.16 8.70
N THR A 277 9.11 -14.17 9.91
CA THR A 277 7.66 -14.06 10.11
C THR A 277 7.16 -12.64 9.81
N PRO A 278 5.90 -12.48 9.39
CA PRO A 278 5.29 -11.14 9.29
C PRO A 278 5.30 -10.37 10.60
N MET A 279 5.26 -11.08 11.73
CA MET A 279 5.34 -10.50 13.07
C MET A 279 6.72 -9.91 13.35
N ALA A 280 7.79 -10.64 13.05
CA ALA A 280 9.17 -10.15 13.18
C ALA A 280 9.41 -8.91 12.30
N ILE A 281 8.87 -8.90 11.06
CA ILE A 281 8.94 -7.73 10.17
C ILE A 281 8.18 -6.54 10.78
N ALA A 282 7.01 -6.77 11.37
CA ALA A 282 6.21 -5.72 11.98
C ALA A 282 6.89 -5.14 13.23
N ILE A 283 7.52 -5.97 14.07
CA ILE A 283 8.30 -5.51 15.23
C ILE A 283 9.45 -4.62 14.78
N GLU A 284 10.25 -5.08 13.82
CA GLU A 284 11.36 -4.29 13.27
C GLU A 284 10.85 -2.98 12.65
N ALA A 285 9.70 -3.00 11.97
CA ALA A 285 9.11 -1.78 11.41
C ALA A 285 8.78 -0.77 12.52
N LEU A 286 8.18 -1.20 13.63
CA LEU A 286 7.91 -0.31 14.77
C LEU A 286 9.21 0.22 15.41
N GLU A 287 10.26 -0.61 15.51
CA GLU A 287 11.57 -0.17 16.01
C GLU A 287 12.19 0.91 15.12
N GLN A 288 12.18 0.69 13.83
CA GLN A 288 12.75 1.65 12.88
C GLN A 288 11.91 2.94 12.78
N ILE A 289 10.59 2.86 12.87
CA ILE A 289 9.70 4.03 12.95
C ILE A 289 9.98 4.81 14.23
N GLU A 290 10.16 4.15 15.36
CA GLU A 290 10.51 4.83 16.62
C GLU A 290 11.82 5.60 16.53
N ILE A 291 12.85 4.98 15.93
CA ILE A 291 14.16 5.62 15.71
C ILE A 291 13.99 6.86 14.81
N PHE A 292 13.20 6.75 13.75
CA PHE A 292 12.92 7.85 12.84
C PHE A 292 12.23 9.01 13.57
N LEU A 293 11.17 8.73 14.33
CA LEU A 293 10.38 9.73 15.05
C LEU A 293 11.19 10.45 16.12
N LYS A 294 12.00 9.72 16.88
CA LYS A 294 12.90 10.32 17.88
C LYS A 294 13.94 11.24 17.26
N ARG A 295 14.37 10.99 16.02
CA ARG A 295 15.26 11.89 15.28
C ARG A 295 14.53 13.15 14.83
N GLU A 296 13.29 13.05 14.36
CA GLU A 296 12.48 14.21 13.99
C GLU A 296 12.25 15.15 15.19
N ASP A 297 11.96 14.58 16.36
CA ASP A 297 11.68 15.34 17.59
C ASP A 297 12.96 15.89 18.28
N GLY A 298 14.15 15.67 17.70
CA GLY A 298 15.44 16.17 18.25
C GLY A 298 15.92 15.40 19.50
N TYR A 299 15.32 14.25 19.83
CA TYR A 299 15.72 13.42 20.96
C TYR A 299 16.96 12.55 20.71
N CYS A 300 17.54 12.54 19.51
CA CYS A 300 18.84 11.93 19.25
C CYS A 300 19.98 12.92 19.51
N SER A 301 20.28 13.19 20.77
CA SER A 301 21.57 13.72 21.17
C SER A 301 22.54 12.55 21.32
N PHE A 302 23.55 12.49 20.44
CA PHE A 302 24.90 11.86 20.50
C PHE A 302 25.08 10.58 21.33
#